data_46389c3e8b36417bfb4ffe483eaa4baf
#
_entry.id   46389c3e8b36417bfb4ffe483eaa4baf
#
_cell.length_a   1.000
_cell.length_b   1.000
_cell.length_c   1.000
_cell.angle_alpha   90.00
_cell.angle_beta   90.00
_cell.angle_gamma   90.00
#
_symmetry.space_group_name_H-M   'P 1'
#
loop_
_entity.id
_entity.type
_entity.pdbx_description
1 polymer ?
#
loop_
_entity_poly.entity_id
_entity_poly.type
_entity_poly.pdbx_seq_one_letter_code
_entity_poly.pdbx_strand_id
1 'polypeptide(L)'
;VAVPKSADCLYESIYWMRLRLEIDNPVKKVELNRDLFSDFDNDLYFYYADLQRSSMKKEEKEKVYSILDSLEQEFRQQGIHFVYTVAADKYDVYQPFVKDNVYPSCTLLDSLPDTQAPFYLINTVEILRPLVRQGVKDVYIATDSHWSYIASEAVAWEIATLFHKTGIIGSL
;
A
#
# COMPACT_ATOMS: atom_id res chain seq x y z
N VAL A 1 -13.03 0.36 -34.31
CA VAL A 1 -13.59 -0.97 -34.69
C VAL A 1 -14.28 -1.49 -33.44
N ALA A 2 -15.63 -1.60 -33.50
CA ALA A 2 -16.44 -2.11 -32.40
C ALA A 2 -16.17 -3.62 -32.24
N VAL A 3 -15.79 -4.05 -31.05
CA VAL A 3 -15.65 -5.47 -30.72
C VAL A 3 -17.07 -6.09 -30.76
N PRO A 4 -17.26 -7.25 -31.41
CA PRO A 4 -18.55 -7.89 -31.44
C PRO A 4 -19.03 -8.26 -30.03
N LYS A 5 -20.32 -7.95 -29.70
CA LYS A 5 -20.91 -8.29 -28.38
C LYS A 5 -20.81 -9.76 -27.99
N SER A 6 -20.65 -10.66 -28.97
CA SER A 6 -20.42 -12.10 -28.75
C SER A 6 -19.03 -12.41 -28.17
N ALA A 7 -18.03 -11.56 -28.42
CA ALA A 7 -16.68 -11.74 -27.86
C ALA A 7 -16.61 -11.34 -26.38
N ASP A 8 -17.35 -10.32 -25.99
CA ASP A 8 -17.41 -9.87 -24.59
C ASP A 8 -18.03 -10.94 -23.68
N CYS A 9 -19.12 -11.56 -24.13
CA CYS A 9 -19.77 -12.63 -23.36
C CYS A 9 -18.87 -13.87 -23.20
N LEU A 10 -18.11 -14.22 -24.25
CA LEU A 10 -17.14 -15.32 -24.16
C LEU A 10 -15.97 -14.99 -23.24
N TYR A 11 -15.49 -13.76 -23.30
CA TYR A 11 -14.41 -13.27 -22.43
C TYR A 11 -14.83 -13.27 -20.96
N GLU A 12 -16.02 -12.76 -20.65
CA GLU A 12 -16.60 -12.81 -19.30
C GLU A 12 -16.79 -14.24 -18.81
N SER A 13 -17.30 -15.14 -19.66
CA SER A 13 -17.50 -16.53 -19.30
C SER A 13 -16.19 -17.26 -19.00
N ILE A 14 -15.15 -17.01 -19.80
CA ILE A 14 -13.80 -17.56 -19.56
C ILE A 14 -13.19 -16.95 -18.29
N TYR A 15 -13.36 -15.66 -18.05
CA TYR A 15 -12.89 -14.97 -16.84
C TYR A 15 -13.54 -15.58 -15.59
N TRP A 16 -14.86 -15.73 -15.57
CA TRP A 16 -15.59 -16.33 -14.46
C TRP A 16 -15.28 -17.82 -14.26
N MET A 17 -15.00 -18.55 -15.34
CA MET A 17 -14.58 -19.96 -15.26
C MET A 17 -13.18 -20.06 -14.66
N ARG A 18 -12.24 -19.19 -15.05
CA ARG A 18 -10.88 -19.13 -14.48
C ARG A 18 -10.92 -18.80 -12.97
N LEU A 19 -11.75 -17.82 -12.57
CA LEU A 19 -11.96 -17.49 -11.17
C LEU A 19 -12.53 -18.68 -10.36
N ARG A 20 -13.52 -19.41 -10.91
CA ARG A 20 -14.12 -20.58 -10.26
C ARG A 20 -13.15 -21.77 -10.13
N LEU A 21 -12.24 -21.94 -11.06
CA LEU A 21 -11.27 -23.02 -11.07
C LEU A 21 -9.95 -22.64 -10.38
N GLU A 22 -9.88 -21.43 -9.80
CA GLU A 22 -8.65 -20.86 -9.21
C GLU A 22 -7.45 -20.84 -10.16
N ILE A 23 -7.70 -21.02 -11.45
CA ILE A 23 -6.67 -20.95 -12.48
C ILE A 23 -6.34 -19.46 -12.67
N ASP A 24 -5.14 -19.07 -12.27
CA ASP A 24 -4.64 -17.69 -12.35
C ASP A 24 -5.52 -16.66 -11.59
N ASN A 25 -6.10 -17.03 -10.45
CA ASN A 25 -6.80 -16.06 -9.63
C ASN A 25 -5.80 -14.98 -9.14
N PRO A 26 -5.94 -13.72 -9.60
CA PRO A 26 -5.05 -12.65 -9.19
C PRO A 26 -5.22 -12.30 -7.69
N VAL A 27 -6.35 -12.66 -7.10
CA VAL A 27 -6.64 -12.46 -5.68
C VAL A 27 -6.26 -13.70 -4.89
N LYS A 28 -5.43 -13.52 -3.89
CA LYS A 28 -5.08 -14.56 -2.92
C LYS A 28 -5.89 -14.38 -1.65
N LYS A 29 -6.23 -15.51 -1.04
CA LYS A 29 -6.89 -15.59 0.26
C LYS A 29 -5.95 -16.29 1.23
N VAL A 30 -5.74 -15.71 2.41
CA VAL A 30 -4.97 -16.30 3.51
C VAL A 30 -5.70 -16.08 4.83
N GLU A 31 -5.47 -16.96 5.79
CA GLU A 31 -6.02 -16.84 7.14
C GLU A 31 -5.10 -15.94 7.99
N LEU A 32 -5.68 -15.05 8.78
CA LEU A 32 -4.98 -14.27 9.80
C LEU A 32 -5.00 -15.01 11.15
N ASN A 33 -3.97 -14.79 11.96
CA ASN A 33 -3.85 -15.39 13.30
C ASN A 33 -4.68 -14.67 14.37
N ARG A 34 -5.42 -13.64 14.00
CA ARG A 34 -6.32 -12.87 14.87
C ARG A 34 -7.44 -12.22 14.07
N ASP A 35 -8.49 -11.82 14.75
CA ASP A 35 -9.65 -11.13 14.18
C ASP A 35 -9.33 -9.63 13.96
N LEU A 36 -9.11 -9.26 12.72
CA LEU A 36 -8.70 -7.90 12.30
C LEU A 36 -9.71 -7.20 11.36
N PHE A 37 -10.84 -7.84 11.09
CA PHE A 37 -11.96 -7.28 10.34
C PHE A 37 -13.26 -7.41 11.13
N SER A 38 -14.13 -6.40 11.07
CA SER A 38 -15.37 -6.37 11.85
C SER A 38 -16.44 -7.29 11.30
N ASP A 39 -16.60 -7.34 9.98
CA ASP A 39 -17.69 -8.01 9.30
C ASP A 39 -17.26 -9.26 8.52
N PHE A 40 -16.01 -9.66 8.66
CA PHE A 40 -15.45 -10.81 7.94
C PHE A 40 -14.73 -11.75 8.89
N ASP A 41 -14.73 -13.05 8.53
CA ASP A 41 -13.85 -14.02 9.14
C ASP A 41 -12.38 -13.56 9.07
N ASN A 42 -11.48 -14.29 9.73
CA ASN A 42 -10.04 -13.97 9.75
C ASN A 42 -9.34 -14.14 8.39
N ASP A 43 -10.03 -13.80 7.31
CA ASP A 43 -9.53 -13.93 5.94
C ASP A 43 -8.97 -12.60 5.41
N LEU A 44 -7.75 -12.64 4.94
CA LEU A 44 -7.12 -11.54 4.20
C LEU A 44 -7.15 -11.84 2.71
N TYR A 45 -7.72 -10.93 1.93
CA TYR A 45 -7.70 -10.94 0.48
C TYR A 45 -6.74 -9.87 -0.04
N PHE A 46 -5.84 -10.25 -0.96
CA PHE A 46 -4.86 -9.34 -1.57
C PHE A 46 -4.53 -9.75 -3.00
N TYR A 47 -3.99 -8.84 -3.80
CA TYR A 47 -3.56 -9.14 -5.16
C TYR A 47 -2.18 -9.81 -5.17
N TYR A 48 -2.05 -10.91 -5.91
CA TYR A 48 -0.75 -11.58 -6.07
C TYR A 48 0.28 -10.70 -6.77
N ALA A 49 -0.18 -9.80 -7.64
CA ALA A 49 0.70 -8.84 -8.32
C ALA A 49 1.44 -7.90 -7.34
N ASP A 50 0.86 -7.64 -6.16
CA ASP A 50 1.48 -6.79 -5.13
C ASP A 50 2.78 -7.43 -4.61
N LEU A 51 2.82 -8.77 -4.52
CA LEU A 51 4.04 -9.51 -4.14
C LEU A 51 5.15 -9.44 -5.19
N GLN A 52 4.79 -9.31 -6.47
CA GLN A 52 5.77 -9.27 -7.57
C GLN A 52 6.48 -7.92 -7.68
N ARG A 53 5.88 -6.87 -7.16
CA ARG A 53 6.43 -5.50 -7.16
C ARG A 53 7.33 -5.23 -5.95
N SER A 54 7.56 -6.22 -5.13
CA SER A 54 8.09 -6.10 -3.77
C SER A 54 9.58 -5.79 -3.67
N SER A 55 10.32 -5.83 -4.75
CA SER A 55 11.75 -5.53 -4.70
C SER A 55 12.18 -4.58 -5.80
N MET A 56 12.80 -3.49 -5.40
CA MET A 56 13.42 -2.53 -6.31
C MET A 56 14.94 -2.75 -6.30
N LYS A 57 15.55 -2.84 -7.48
CA LYS A 57 17.01 -2.92 -7.61
C LYS A 57 17.67 -1.63 -7.13
N LYS A 58 18.94 -1.70 -6.74
CA LYS A 58 19.67 -0.54 -6.24
C LYS A 58 19.66 0.62 -7.24
N GLU A 59 19.90 0.33 -8.51
CA GLU A 59 19.94 1.33 -9.57
C GLU A 59 18.58 1.99 -9.82
N GLU A 60 17.50 1.22 -9.65
CA GLU A 60 16.12 1.73 -9.75
C GLU A 60 15.81 2.67 -8.59
N LYS A 61 16.24 2.32 -7.38
CA LYS A 61 16.11 3.19 -6.20
C LYS A 61 16.86 4.50 -6.38
N GLU A 62 18.13 4.43 -6.77
CA GLU A 62 18.97 5.62 -7.01
C GLU A 62 18.30 6.54 -8.05
N LYS A 63 17.69 5.96 -9.08
CA LYS A 63 16.94 6.73 -10.09
C LYS A 63 15.70 7.39 -9.51
N VAL A 64 14.90 6.66 -8.70
CA VAL A 64 13.72 7.22 -8.02
C VAL A 64 14.14 8.37 -7.11
N TYR A 65 15.20 8.18 -6.32
CA TYR A 65 15.72 9.24 -5.44
C TYR A 65 16.15 10.48 -6.21
N SER A 66 16.90 10.31 -7.29
CA SER A 66 17.33 11.43 -8.14
C SER A 66 16.15 12.23 -8.70
N ILE A 67 15.06 11.53 -9.06
CA ILE A 67 13.83 12.19 -9.54
C ILE A 67 13.16 12.95 -8.40
N LEU A 68 13.01 12.33 -7.24
CA LEU A 68 12.36 12.94 -6.07
C LEU A 68 13.15 14.15 -5.54
N ASP A 69 14.49 14.06 -5.55
CA ASP A 69 15.38 15.17 -5.19
C ASP A 69 15.22 16.35 -6.15
N SER A 70 15.17 16.06 -7.44
CA SER A 70 14.97 17.10 -8.48
C SER A 70 13.61 17.78 -8.32
N LEU A 71 12.54 17.02 -8.07
CA LEU A 71 11.20 17.56 -7.82
C LEU A 71 11.16 18.42 -6.56
N GLU A 72 11.80 17.96 -5.49
CA GLU A 72 11.86 18.71 -4.24
C GLU A 72 12.56 20.05 -4.44
N GLN A 73 13.69 20.08 -5.16
CA GLN A 73 14.42 21.31 -5.44
C GLN A 73 13.58 22.28 -6.29
N GLU A 74 12.87 21.78 -7.30
CA GLU A 74 11.99 22.59 -8.13
C GLU A 74 10.85 23.20 -7.31
N PHE A 75 10.16 22.41 -6.48
CA PHE A 75 9.10 22.89 -5.61
C PHE A 75 9.60 23.87 -4.56
N ARG A 76 10.76 23.61 -3.96
CA ARG A 76 11.38 24.50 -2.97
C ARG A 76 11.70 25.89 -3.55
N GLN A 77 12.18 25.96 -4.80
CA GLN A 77 12.40 27.23 -5.48
C GLN A 77 11.13 28.05 -5.66
N GLN A 78 9.98 27.40 -5.68
CA GLN A 78 8.66 28.02 -5.76
C GLN A 78 8.02 28.27 -4.39
N GLY A 79 8.72 27.96 -3.29
CA GLY A 79 8.20 28.06 -1.92
C GLY A 79 7.19 26.98 -1.57
N ILE A 80 7.18 25.86 -2.29
CA ILE A 80 6.29 24.72 -2.07
C ILE A 80 7.03 23.63 -1.30
N HIS A 81 6.42 23.12 -0.24
CA HIS A 81 6.95 21.99 0.52
C HIS A 81 6.51 20.69 -0.12
N PHE A 82 7.49 19.81 -0.36
CA PHE A 82 7.27 18.52 -1.02
C PHE A 82 7.35 17.38 -0.01
N VAL A 83 6.31 16.54 0.00
CA VAL A 83 6.27 15.30 0.79
C VAL A 83 5.94 14.16 -0.16
N TYR A 84 6.70 13.09 -0.08
CA TYR A 84 6.47 11.87 -0.83
C TYR A 84 5.91 10.80 0.09
N THR A 85 4.82 10.19 -0.32
CA THR A 85 4.24 9.05 0.39
C THR A 85 3.88 7.95 -0.60
N VAL A 86 4.08 6.72 -0.19
CA VAL A 86 3.67 5.53 -0.94
C VAL A 86 2.54 4.86 -0.16
N ALA A 87 1.40 4.66 -0.80
CA ALA A 87 0.33 3.86 -0.22
C ALA A 87 0.81 2.41 -0.13
N ALA A 88 0.92 1.89 1.08
CA ALA A 88 1.26 0.50 1.30
C ALA A 88 0.16 -0.42 0.77
N ASP A 89 0.54 -1.56 0.24
CA ASP A 89 -0.41 -2.59 -0.11
C ASP A 89 -0.98 -3.25 1.15
N LYS A 90 -2.22 -3.72 1.05
CA LYS A 90 -2.91 -4.38 2.15
C LYS A 90 -2.10 -5.52 2.73
N TYR A 91 -1.51 -6.36 1.86
CA TYR A 91 -0.66 -7.46 2.30
C TYR A 91 0.56 -6.98 3.10
N ASP A 92 1.22 -5.88 2.72
CA ASP A 92 2.39 -5.35 3.41
C ASP A 92 2.10 -5.04 4.89
N VAL A 93 0.92 -4.48 5.15
CA VAL A 93 0.51 -4.12 6.51
C VAL A 93 0.13 -5.34 7.33
N TYR A 94 -0.59 -6.31 6.74
CA TYR A 94 -1.12 -7.49 7.44
C TYR A 94 -0.18 -8.70 7.42
N GLN A 95 0.87 -8.71 6.62
CA GLN A 95 1.79 -9.83 6.44
C GLN A 95 2.29 -10.46 7.76
N PRO A 96 2.65 -9.71 8.82
CA PRO A 96 3.10 -10.31 10.08
C PRO A 96 2.02 -11.09 10.83
N PHE A 97 0.77 -10.96 10.43
CA PHE A 97 -0.38 -11.58 11.08
C PHE A 97 -0.97 -12.73 10.24
N VAL A 98 -0.39 -13.01 9.06
CA VAL A 98 -0.79 -14.15 8.22
C VAL A 98 -0.33 -15.45 8.88
N LYS A 99 -1.28 -16.37 9.08
CA LYS A 99 -1.02 -17.68 9.64
C LYS A 99 -0.28 -18.54 8.63
N ASP A 100 0.77 -19.24 9.08
CA ASP A 100 1.57 -20.15 8.26
C ASP A 100 2.01 -19.52 6.91
N ASN A 101 2.45 -18.28 6.95
CA ASN A 101 2.70 -17.46 5.77
C ASN A 101 3.79 -18.07 4.85
N VAL A 102 3.40 -18.39 3.64
CA VAL A 102 4.28 -18.95 2.59
C VAL A 102 4.70 -17.89 1.55
N TYR A 103 4.15 -16.70 1.62
CA TYR A 103 4.44 -15.62 0.67
C TYR A 103 5.61 -14.75 1.15
N PRO A 104 6.41 -14.21 0.23
CA PRO A 104 7.53 -13.34 0.58
C PRO A 104 7.03 -12.04 1.22
N SER A 105 7.86 -11.45 2.07
CA SER A 105 7.63 -10.09 2.54
C SER A 105 7.82 -9.10 1.40
N CYS A 106 6.95 -8.10 1.31
CA CYS A 106 7.19 -6.96 0.46
C CYS A 106 8.24 -6.06 1.11
N THR A 107 9.29 -5.76 0.38
CA THR A 107 10.43 -4.99 0.87
C THR A 107 10.57 -3.62 0.21
N LEU A 108 9.64 -3.23 -0.65
CA LEU A 108 9.72 -1.96 -1.37
C LEU A 108 9.86 -0.79 -0.40
N LEU A 109 9.00 -0.72 0.61
CA LEU A 109 9.04 0.35 1.62
C LEU A 109 10.20 0.18 2.61
N ASP A 110 10.54 -1.06 2.98
CA ASP A 110 11.71 -1.36 3.81
C ASP A 110 13.03 -0.99 3.12
N SER A 111 12.98 -0.89 1.80
CA SER A 111 14.14 -0.61 0.97
C SER A 111 14.29 0.85 0.58
N LEU A 112 13.30 1.68 0.87
CA LEU A 112 13.41 3.13 0.76
C LEU A 112 14.18 3.63 1.97
N PRO A 113 15.26 4.42 1.84
CA PRO A 113 16.04 4.85 2.99
C PRO A 113 15.20 5.69 3.95
N ASP A 114 15.57 5.62 5.22
CA ASP A 114 15.21 6.63 6.19
C ASP A 114 15.64 8.00 5.64
N THR A 115 14.66 8.79 5.26
CA THR A 115 14.94 10.04 4.60
C THR A 115 15.16 11.13 5.63
N GLN A 116 16.40 11.53 5.75
CA GLN A 116 16.70 12.77 6.44
C GLN A 116 16.79 13.98 5.53
N ALA A 117 16.66 13.89 4.26
CA ALA A 117 16.66 14.99 3.30
C ALA A 117 17.11 14.50 1.92
N PRO A 118 16.80 15.18 0.84
CA PRO A 118 16.25 16.56 0.80
C PRO A 118 14.73 16.64 0.90
N PHE A 119 14.01 15.53 0.81
CA PHE A 119 12.55 15.50 0.87
C PHE A 119 12.07 14.59 2.00
N TYR A 120 10.83 14.79 2.41
CA TYR A 120 10.19 13.96 3.43
C TYR A 120 9.52 12.76 2.77
N LEU A 121 9.91 11.55 3.21
CA LEU A 121 9.25 10.31 2.86
C LEU A 121 8.38 9.85 4.03
N ILE A 122 7.13 9.56 3.77
CA ILE A 122 6.22 8.95 4.73
C ILE A 122 6.04 7.48 4.36
N ASN A 123 6.55 6.61 5.23
CA ASN A 123 6.39 5.16 5.12
C ASN A 123 5.07 4.75 5.79
N THR A 124 4.06 4.51 4.98
CA THR A 124 2.72 4.18 5.48
C THR A 124 2.64 2.80 6.15
N VAL A 125 3.57 1.88 5.88
CA VAL A 125 3.65 0.60 6.61
C VAL A 125 4.01 0.86 8.08
N GLU A 126 4.92 1.78 8.36
CA GLU A 126 5.32 2.12 9.73
C GLU A 126 4.21 2.81 10.52
N ILE A 127 3.27 3.46 9.83
CA ILE A 127 2.08 4.07 10.45
C ILE A 127 0.99 3.02 10.68
N LEU A 128 0.68 2.22 9.66
CA LEU A 128 -0.51 1.38 9.66
C LEU A 128 -0.31 0.02 10.36
N ARG A 129 0.88 -0.59 10.23
CA ARG A 129 1.17 -1.88 10.88
C ARG A 129 1.10 -1.83 12.41
N PRO A 130 1.53 -0.76 13.11
CA PRO A 130 1.30 -0.60 14.53
C PRO A 130 -0.18 -0.58 14.94
N LEU A 131 -1.07 0.04 14.15
CA LEU A 131 -2.51 0.02 14.41
C LEU A 131 -3.05 -1.41 14.39
N VAL A 132 -2.71 -2.17 13.35
CA VAL A 132 -3.09 -3.58 13.23
C VAL A 132 -2.50 -4.40 14.40
N ARG A 133 -1.26 -4.14 14.79
CA ARG A 133 -0.61 -4.80 15.94
C ARG A 133 -1.35 -4.54 17.26
N GLN A 134 -1.88 -3.35 17.45
CA GLN A 134 -2.68 -2.96 18.61
C GLN A 134 -4.11 -3.55 18.57
N GLY A 135 -4.50 -4.21 17.49
CA GLY A 135 -5.81 -4.82 17.32
C GLY A 135 -6.86 -3.88 16.75
N VAL A 136 -6.44 -2.75 16.16
CA VAL A 136 -7.37 -1.89 15.42
C VAL A 136 -7.88 -2.67 14.23
N LYS A 137 -9.20 -2.84 14.15
CA LYS A 137 -9.88 -3.52 13.05
C LYS A 137 -10.07 -2.59 11.86
N ASP A 138 -10.26 -3.19 10.70
CA ASP A 138 -10.66 -2.49 9.48
C ASP A 138 -9.71 -1.34 9.06
N VAL A 139 -8.41 -1.49 9.31
CA VAL A 139 -7.40 -0.56 8.79
C VAL A 139 -7.43 -0.53 7.26
N TYR A 140 -7.74 -1.67 6.64
CA TYR A 140 -8.12 -1.80 5.23
C TYR A 140 -9.54 -2.32 5.09
N ILE A 141 -10.20 -2.01 3.98
CA ILE A 141 -11.51 -2.56 3.66
C ILE A 141 -11.35 -4.07 3.41
N ALA A 142 -12.13 -4.91 4.11
CA ALA A 142 -11.97 -6.35 4.07
C ALA A 142 -12.03 -6.94 2.66
N THR A 143 -12.96 -6.46 1.83
CA THR A 143 -13.24 -6.94 0.46
C THR A 143 -12.56 -6.14 -0.64
N ASP A 144 -11.74 -5.15 -0.30
CA ASP A 144 -11.10 -4.24 -1.25
C ASP A 144 -9.60 -4.09 -0.92
N SER A 145 -8.80 -3.67 -1.88
CA SER A 145 -7.37 -3.37 -1.71
C SER A 145 -7.10 -2.01 -1.06
N HIS A 146 -8.11 -1.14 -0.99
CA HIS A 146 -7.95 0.19 -0.44
C HIS A 146 -7.94 0.20 1.08
N TRP A 147 -7.17 1.11 1.64
CA TRP A 147 -7.23 1.42 3.05
C TRP A 147 -8.56 2.11 3.43
N SER A 148 -8.96 1.97 4.68
CA SER A 148 -10.18 2.58 5.21
C SER A 148 -9.95 4.05 5.61
N TYR A 149 -11.03 4.69 6.11
CA TYR A 149 -10.92 6.03 6.69
C TYR A 149 -10.01 6.06 7.93
N ILE A 150 -9.94 4.98 8.70
CA ILE A 150 -9.05 4.84 9.88
C ILE A 150 -7.59 5.00 9.45
N ALA A 151 -7.21 4.29 8.40
CA ALA A 151 -5.85 4.40 7.85
C ALA A 151 -5.59 5.79 7.24
N SER A 152 -6.56 6.33 6.51
CA SER A 152 -6.46 7.68 5.93
C SER A 152 -6.27 8.75 7.00
N GLU A 153 -7.01 8.66 8.10
CA GLU A 153 -6.89 9.58 9.23
C GLU A 153 -5.50 9.47 9.88
N ALA A 154 -5.02 8.26 10.13
CA ALA A 154 -3.70 8.04 10.71
C ALA A 154 -2.56 8.61 9.85
N VAL A 155 -2.63 8.38 8.53
CA VAL A 155 -1.63 8.93 7.59
C VAL A 155 -1.72 10.45 7.52
N ALA A 156 -2.93 11.01 7.45
CA ALA A 156 -3.14 12.46 7.44
C ALA A 156 -2.60 13.12 8.71
N TRP A 157 -2.81 12.49 9.87
CA TRP A 157 -2.28 12.97 11.15
C TRP A 157 -0.74 12.98 11.17
N GLU A 158 -0.10 11.96 10.62
CA GLU A 158 1.37 11.91 10.53
C GLU A 158 1.91 13.00 9.61
N ILE A 159 1.26 13.26 8.46
CA ILE A 159 1.60 14.36 7.56
C ILE A 159 1.45 15.71 8.28
N ALA A 160 0.33 15.94 8.99
CA ALA A 160 0.10 17.15 9.74
C ALA A 160 1.15 17.35 10.86
N THR A 161 1.49 16.26 11.56
CA THR A 161 2.53 16.25 12.60
C THR A 161 3.90 16.60 12.02
N LEU A 162 4.25 16.07 10.86
CA LEU A 162 5.47 16.42 10.15
C LEU A 162 5.51 17.92 9.83
N PHE A 163 4.43 18.45 9.27
CA PHE A 163 4.35 19.87 8.91
C PHE A 163 4.41 20.81 10.13
N HIS A 164 3.82 20.39 11.24
CA HIS A 164 3.96 21.12 12.49
C HIS A 164 5.41 21.09 13.02
N LYS A 165 6.03 19.92 13.10
CA LYS A 165 7.43 19.77 13.55
C LYS A 165 8.43 20.55 12.69
N THR A 166 8.15 20.71 11.42
CA THR A 166 9.01 21.44 10.47
C THR A 166 8.68 22.93 10.40
N GLY A 167 7.67 23.41 11.13
CA GLY A 167 7.27 24.80 11.16
C GLY A 167 6.52 25.28 9.90
N ILE A 168 6.08 24.33 9.06
CA ILE A 168 5.30 24.64 7.84
C ILE A 168 3.89 25.10 8.20
N ILE A 169 3.30 24.54 9.24
CA ILE A 169 2.02 24.97 9.81
C ILE A 169 2.19 25.35 11.27
N GLY A 170 1.31 26.25 11.77
CA GLY A 170 1.26 26.64 13.18
C GLY A 170 0.79 25.49 14.09
N SER A 171 0.49 25.81 15.35
CA SER A 171 0.02 24.80 16.32
C SER A 171 -1.21 24.03 15.80
N LEU A 172 -1.13 22.71 15.90
CA LEU A 172 -2.27 21.82 15.67
C LEU A 172 -3.31 21.96 16.78
#